data_1f5569833ea61a6f89311a67d38e0703
#
_entry.id   1f5569833ea61a6f89311a67d38e0703
#
_cell.length_a   1.000
_cell.length_b   1.000
_cell.length_c   1.000
_cell.angle_alpha   90.00
_cell.angle_beta   90.00
_cell.angle_gamma   90.00
#
_symmetry.space_group_name_H-M   'P 1'
#
loop_
_entity.id
_entity.type
_entity.pdbx_description
1 polymer ?
#
loop_
_entity_poly.entity_id
_entity_poly.type
_entity_poly.pdbx_seq_one_letter_code
_entity_poly.pdbx_strand_id
1 'polypeptide(L)'
;MDDQISSTKKTLISLYSRFNTPTFIENDPISIPHQFQLKQDIEIAGLFAAVFSWGNRKTIINKCNELLMLMDHSPYQFVKDHREKDLKKFLLFKHRTFQTTDLLHFIRVLQHHYKENESLESAFTKGMNRNDQDVEQGLNHFHDYFFSLEDSPIRTRKHIPAPKNNSSCKRLNMFLRWMVREEGSGIDFGIWKNIQPHQLVCPLDVHVLRVARELRLIEVEKSDWKTALLLTQALKNIDPMDPVKFDIALFGWGVSGRPY
;
A
#
# COMPACT_ATOMS: atom_id res chain seq x y z
N MET A 1 -1.45 13.45 31.63
CA MET A 1 -0.97 12.63 30.49
C MET A 1 -1.93 11.48 30.22
N ASP A 2 -2.37 10.74 31.23
CA ASP A 2 -3.29 9.58 31.08
C ASP A 2 -4.68 9.96 30.54
N ASP A 3 -5.26 11.09 30.98
CA ASP A 3 -6.56 11.56 30.48
C ASP A 3 -6.54 11.94 28.99
N GLN A 4 -5.43 12.49 28.52
CA GLN A 4 -5.28 12.88 27.11
C GLN A 4 -5.12 11.64 26.20
N ILE A 5 -4.33 10.66 26.64
CA ILE A 5 -4.17 9.39 25.91
C ILE A 5 -5.52 8.66 25.85
N SER A 6 -6.27 8.64 26.97
CA SER A 6 -7.61 8.07 27.03
C SER A 6 -8.59 8.75 26.07
N SER A 7 -8.55 10.09 25.98
CA SER A 7 -9.39 10.86 25.05
C SER A 7 -9.04 10.59 23.59
N THR A 8 -7.75 10.61 23.23
CA THR A 8 -7.29 10.33 21.86
C THR A 8 -7.64 8.89 21.45
N LYS A 9 -7.48 7.93 22.35
CA LYS A 9 -7.89 6.52 22.11
C LYS A 9 -9.38 6.41 21.79
N LYS A 10 -10.25 7.04 22.60
CA LYS A 10 -11.70 7.06 22.38
C LYS A 10 -12.05 7.67 21.01
N THR A 11 -11.42 8.79 20.67
CA THR A 11 -11.60 9.45 19.38
C THR A 11 -11.21 8.54 18.22
N LEU A 12 -10.04 7.90 18.26
CA LEU A 12 -9.58 7.00 17.20
C LEU A 12 -10.48 5.79 17.04
N ILE A 13 -10.95 5.19 18.14
CA ILE A 13 -11.90 4.06 18.10
C ILE A 13 -13.22 4.50 17.46
N SER A 14 -13.76 5.65 17.85
CA SER A 14 -14.99 6.20 17.27
C SER A 14 -14.84 6.46 15.75
N LEU A 15 -13.74 7.07 15.35
CA LEU A 15 -13.44 7.32 13.94
C LEU A 15 -13.24 6.01 13.15
N TYR A 16 -12.54 5.04 13.73
CA TYR A 16 -12.38 3.73 13.12
C TYR A 16 -13.74 3.08 12.86
N SER A 17 -14.62 3.01 13.86
CA SER A 17 -15.97 2.47 13.70
C SER A 17 -16.81 3.22 12.65
N ARG A 18 -16.59 4.53 12.52
CA ARG A 18 -17.29 5.37 11.53
C ARG A 18 -16.84 5.11 10.09
N PHE A 19 -15.53 4.95 9.87
CA PHE A 19 -14.93 4.88 8.53
C PHE A 19 -14.63 3.45 8.08
N ASN A 20 -14.53 2.49 9.00
CA ASN A 20 -14.28 1.09 8.66
C ASN A 20 -15.58 0.38 8.24
N THR A 21 -16.10 0.79 7.11
CA THR A 21 -17.35 0.29 6.52
C THR A 21 -17.15 -0.08 5.04
N PRO A 22 -17.92 -1.03 4.48
CA PRO A 22 -17.81 -1.40 3.07
C PRO A 22 -17.93 -0.24 2.09
N THR A 23 -18.66 0.82 2.45
CA THR A 23 -18.79 2.04 1.63
C THR A 23 -17.45 2.78 1.43
N PHE A 24 -16.44 2.52 2.30
CA PHE A 24 -15.10 3.03 2.11
C PHE A 24 -14.47 2.52 0.82
N ILE A 25 -14.78 1.27 0.42
CA ILE A 25 -14.21 0.61 -0.76
C ILE A 25 -14.61 1.33 -2.05
N GLU A 26 -15.86 1.75 -2.19
CA GLU A 26 -16.45 2.22 -3.46
C GLU A 26 -15.66 3.35 -4.14
N ASN A 27 -15.13 4.26 -3.35
CA ASN A 27 -14.45 5.47 -3.85
C ASN A 27 -12.94 5.49 -3.53
N ASP A 28 -12.38 4.35 -3.13
CA ASP A 28 -10.95 4.21 -2.80
C ASP A 28 -10.25 3.30 -3.80
N PRO A 29 -8.96 3.50 -4.09
CA PRO A 29 -8.19 2.62 -4.97
C PRO A 29 -8.21 1.14 -4.57
N ILE A 30 -8.53 0.80 -3.32
CA ILE A 30 -8.70 -0.58 -2.88
C ILE A 30 -9.85 -1.29 -3.62
N SER A 31 -10.80 -0.55 -4.19
CA SER A 31 -11.88 -1.10 -5.05
C SER A 31 -11.33 -1.87 -6.26
N ILE A 32 -10.12 -1.58 -6.67
CA ILE A 32 -9.49 -2.22 -7.83
C ILE A 32 -9.15 -3.70 -7.54
N PRO A 33 -8.38 -4.08 -6.50
CA PRO A 33 -8.17 -5.48 -6.17
C PRO A 33 -9.45 -6.19 -5.71
N HIS A 34 -10.48 -5.49 -5.21
CA HIS A 34 -11.78 -6.08 -4.88
C HIS A 34 -12.57 -6.60 -6.09
N GLN A 35 -12.13 -6.32 -7.32
CA GLN A 35 -12.73 -6.90 -8.53
C GLN A 35 -12.33 -8.38 -8.74
N PHE A 36 -11.41 -8.92 -7.94
CA PHE A 36 -10.81 -10.23 -8.13
C PHE A 36 -11.01 -11.15 -6.92
N GLN A 37 -10.94 -12.46 -7.20
CA GLN A 37 -10.99 -13.51 -6.17
C GLN A 37 -9.69 -14.31 -6.11
N LEU A 38 -8.96 -14.41 -7.24
CA LEU A 38 -7.68 -15.11 -7.28
C LEU A 38 -6.62 -14.27 -6.56
N LYS A 39 -5.91 -14.88 -5.62
CA LYS A 39 -4.89 -14.23 -4.79
C LYS A 39 -3.89 -13.41 -5.62
N GLN A 40 -3.36 -13.99 -6.70
CA GLN A 40 -2.35 -13.34 -7.53
C GLN A 40 -2.93 -12.15 -8.32
N ASP A 41 -4.19 -12.20 -8.73
CA ASP A 41 -4.86 -11.07 -9.36
C ASP A 41 -5.05 -9.92 -8.35
N ILE A 42 -5.45 -10.25 -7.10
CA ILE A 42 -5.56 -9.28 -6.00
C ILE A 42 -4.21 -8.62 -5.73
N GLU A 43 -3.12 -9.41 -5.66
CA GLU A 43 -1.76 -8.92 -5.42
C GLU A 43 -1.29 -7.96 -6.52
N ILE A 44 -1.46 -8.33 -7.79
CA ILE A 44 -1.03 -7.52 -8.94
C ILE A 44 -1.87 -6.26 -9.05
N ALA A 45 -3.19 -6.39 -9.02
CA ALA A 45 -4.12 -5.27 -9.07
C ALA A 45 -3.91 -4.31 -7.89
N GLY A 46 -3.72 -4.85 -6.69
CA GLY A 46 -3.43 -4.10 -5.47
C GLY A 46 -2.10 -3.34 -5.54
N LEU A 47 -1.04 -3.97 -6.05
CA LEU A 47 0.25 -3.29 -6.23
C LEU A 47 0.12 -2.10 -7.19
N PHE A 48 -0.52 -2.28 -8.36
CA PHE A 48 -0.72 -1.18 -9.31
C PHE A 48 -1.62 -0.09 -8.73
N ALA A 49 -2.73 -0.45 -8.06
CA ALA A 49 -3.61 0.51 -7.42
C ALA A 49 -2.87 1.34 -6.35
N ALA A 50 -2.04 0.70 -5.53
CA ALA A 50 -1.23 1.39 -4.54
C ALA A 50 -0.17 2.30 -5.20
N VAL A 51 0.55 1.82 -6.21
CA VAL A 51 1.57 2.60 -6.94
C VAL A 51 0.96 3.81 -7.65
N PHE A 52 -0.26 3.71 -8.17
CA PHE A 52 -0.96 4.82 -8.81
C PHE A 52 -1.63 5.79 -7.82
N SER A 53 -1.70 5.44 -6.54
CA SER A 53 -2.42 6.21 -5.51
C SER A 53 -1.72 7.52 -5.14
N TRP A 54 -1.69 8.47 -6.09
CA TRP A 54 -1.23 9.85 -5.93
C TRP A 54 -1.95 10.79 -6.90
N GLY A 55 -2.67 11.76 -6.35
CA GLY A 55 -3.51 12.71 -7.06
C GLY A 55 -5.00 12.44 -6.89
N ASN A 56 -5.79 12.72 -7.91
CA ASN A 56 -7.25 12.60 -7.86
C ASN A 56 -7.71 11.13 -7.90
N ARG A 57 -8.54 10.70 -6.94
CA ARG A 57 -9.01 9.31 -6.81
C ARG A 57 -9.72 8.78 -8.05
N LYS A 58 -10.64 9.55 -8.63
CA LYS A 58 -11.36 9.15 -9.85
C LYS A 58 -10.40 8.86 -11.00
N THR A 59 -9.37 9.70 -11.15
CA THR A 59 -8.32 9.49 -12.17
C THR A 59 -7.51 8.23 -11.88
N ILE A 60 -7.18 7.96 -10.61
CA ILE A 60 -6.46 6.75 -10.20
C ILE A 60 -7.26 5.51 -10.56
N ILE A 61 -8.53 5.42 -10.11
CA ILE A 61 -9.42 4.29 -10.38
C ILE A 61 -9.59 4.07 -11.89
N ASN A 62 -9.84 5.13 -12.65
CA ASN A 62 -9.97 5.03 -14.11
C ASN A 62 -8.69 4.49 -14.77
N LYS A 63 -7.51 4.91 -14.30
CA LYS A 63 -6.24 4.43 -14.86
C LYS A 63 -5.92 2.99 -14.45
N CYS A 64 -6.32 2.57 -13.28
CA CYS A 64 -6.24 1.16 -12.90
C CYS A 64 -7.16 0.30 -13.78
N ASN A 65 -8.40 0.72 -13.99
CA ASN A 65 -9.35 0.00 -14.85
C ASN A 65 -8.87 -0.05 -16.31
N GLU A 66 -8.30 1.04 -16.84
CA GLU A 66 -7.65 1.05 -18.16
C GLU A 66 -6.53 0.00 -18.23
N LEU A 67 -5.68 -0.08 -17.20
CA LEU A 67 -4.62 -1.08 -17.15
C LEU A 67 -5.17 -2.51 -17.09
N LEU A 68 -6.18 -2.76 -16.25
CA LEU A 68 -6.82 -4.08 -16.13
C LEU A 68 -7.49 -4.51 -17.43
N MET A 69 -8.14 -3.58 -18.14
CA MET A 69 -8.72 -3.85 -19.47
C MET A 69 -7.61 -4.24 -20.47
N LEU A 70 -6.46 -3.55 -20.45
CA LEU A 70 -5.31 -3.91 -21.27
C LEU A 70 -4.69 -5.27 -20.88
N MET A 71 -4.93 -5.78 -19.68
CA MET A 71 -4.56 -7.12 -19.21
C MET A 71 -5.72 -8.13 -19.31
N ASP A 72 -6.73 -7.81 -20.12
CA ASP A 72 -7.90 -8.67 -20.40
C ASP A 72 -8.64 -9.06 -19.11
N HIS A 73 -8.66 -8.19 -18.08
CA HIS A 73 -9.18 -8.41 -16.72
C HIS A 73 -8.68 -9.67 -16.02
N SER A 74 -7.49 -10.14 -16.40
CA SER A 74 -6.83 -11.33 -15.86
C SER A 74 -5.34 -11.04 -15.65
N PRO A 75 -5.01 -10.12 -14.71
CA PRO A 75 -3.63 -9.61 -14.58
C PRO A 75 -2.58 -10.69 -14.31
N TYR A 76 -2.90 -11.71 -13.51
CA TYR A 76 -1.97 -12.81 -13.25
C TYR A 76 -1.71 -13.65 -14.50
N GLN A 77 -2.79 -14.07 -15.18
CA GLN A 77 -2.65 -14.84 -16.41
C GLN A 77 -1.88 -14.05 -17.47
N PHE A 78 -2.20 -12.74 -17.61
CA PHE A 78 -1.48 -11.86 -18.51
C PHE A 78 0.01 -11.77 -18.16
N VAL A 79 0.35 -11.48 -16.90
CA VAL A 79 1.73 -11.39 -16.44
C VAL A 79 2.49 -12.67 -16.72
N LYS A 80 1.87 -13.83 -16.49
CA LYS A 80 2.50 -15.13 -16.65
C LYS A 80 2.76 -15.50 -18.11
N ASP A 81 1.79 -15.27 -19.00
CA ASP A 81 1.75 -15.92 -20.32
C ASP A 81 1.88 -14.96 -21.50
N HIS A 82 1.96 -13.63 -21.26
CA HIS A 82 2.10 -12.67 -22.35
C HIS A 82 3.37 -12.92 -23.18
N ARG A 83 3.25 -12.67 -24.47
CA ARG A 83 4.37 -12.63 -25.42
C ARG A 83 4.77 -11.19 -25.69
N GLU A 84 5.96 -10.97 -26.23
CA GLU A 84 6.48 -9.63 -26.52
C GLU A 84 5.51 -8.77 -27.35
N LYS A 85 4.84 -9.37 -28.35
CA LYS A 85 3.84 -8.68 -29.18
C LYS A 85 2.64 -8.14 -28.38
N ASP A 86 2.29 -8.78 -27.27
CA ASP A 86 1.15 -8.42 -26.45
C ASP A 86 1.46 -7.16 -25.61
N LEU A 87 2.75 -6.83 -25.44
CA LEU A 87 3.19 -5.63 -24.75
C LEU A 87 2.95 -4.33 -25.55
N LYS A 88 2.73 -4.42 -26.88
CA LYS A 88 2.49 -3.27 -27.75
C LYS A 88 1.25 -2.45 -27.32
N LYS A 89 0.25 -3.10 -26.73
CA LYS A 89 -0.98 -2.44 -26.25
C LYS A 89 -0.73 -1.44 -25.12
N PHE A 90 0.42 -1.51 -24.45
CA PHE A 90 0.80 -0.59 -23.36
C PHE A 90 1.60 0.63 -23.80
N LEU A 91 1.99 0.76 -25.07
CA LEU A 91 2.90 1.80 -25.56
C LEU A 91 2.40 3.23 -25.34
N LEU A 92 1.08 3.42 -25.21
CA LEU A 92 0.47 4.73 -24.93
C LEU A 92 0.04 4.89 -23.47
N PHE A 93 0.26 3.87 -22.63
CA PHE A 93 -0.16 3.93 -21.24
C PHE A 93 0.68 4.93 -20.44
N LYS A 94 -0.01 5.83 -19.75
CA LYS A 94 0.61 6.76 -18.81
C LYS A 94 -0.35 7.12 -17.67
N HIS A 95 0.19 7.26 -16.47
CA HIS A 95 -0.47 7.87 -15.35
C HIS A 95 0.49 8.86 -14.68
N ARG A 96 0.26 10.17 -14.93
CA ARG A 96 1.13 11.24 -14.42
C ARG A 96 2.60 11.01 -14.84
N THR A 97 3.52 10.78 -13.87
CA THR A 97 4.93 10.50 -14.18
C THR A 97 5.23 9.01 -14.39
N PHE A 98 4.27 8.12 -14.15
CA PHE A 98 4.37 6.70 -14.49
C PHE A 98 4.08 6.53 -15.99
N GLN A 99 5.01 5.94 -16.73
CA GLN A 99 4.96 5.83 -18.18
C GLN A 99 5.15 4.38 -18.63
N THR A 100 5.01 4.14 -19.91
CA THR A 100 5.19 2.83 -20.55
C THR A 100 6.45 2.10 -20.08
N THR A 101 7.61 2.77 -20.04
CA THR A 101 8.87 2.16 -19.58
C THR A 101 8.75 1.62 -18.15
N ASP A 102 8.07 2.38 -17.27
CA ASP A 102 7.84 1.95 -15.91
C ASP A 102 6.92 0.71 -15.86
N LEU A 103 5.84 0.74 -16.66
CA LEU A 103 4.88 -0.35 -16.74
C LEU A 103 5.50 -1.65 -17.27
N LEU A 104 6.27 -1.56 -18.35
CA LEU A 104 6.94 -2.73 -18.93
C LEU A 104 7.94 -3.35 -17.95
N HIS A 105 8.66 -2.54 -17.18
CA HIS A 105 9.54 -3.03 -16.13
C HIS A 105 8.74 -3.74 -15.01
N PHE A 106 7.62 -3.16 -14.56
CA PHE A 106 6.73 -3.81 -13.59
C PHE A 106 6.24 -5.17 -14.07
N ILE A 107 5.75 -5.25 -15.31
CA ILE A 107 5.28 -6.51 -15.91
C ILE A 107 6.42 -7.53 -15.96
N ARG A 108 7.62 -7.14 -16.37
CA ARG A 108 8.82 -8.00 -16.44
C ARG A 108 9.20 -8.54 -15.07
N VAL A 109 9.22 -7.69 -14.04
CA VAL A 109 9.55 -8.10 -12.67
C VAL A 109 8.50 -9.05 -12.11
N LEU A 110 7.21 -8.75 -12.30
CA LEU A 110 6.13 -9.62 -11.87
C LEU A 110 6.17 -10.97 -12.59
N GLN A 111 6.42 -10.99 -13.92
CA GLN A 111 6.60 -12.24 -14.67
C GLN A 111 7.77 -13.06 -14.13
N HIS A 112 8.91 -12.42 -13.87
CA HIS A 112 10.07 -13.08 -13.28
C HIS A 112 9.73 -13.67 -11.90
N HIS A 113 9.02 -12.90 -11.08
CA HIS A 113 8.63 -13.32 -9.73
C HIS A 113 7.70 -14.54 -9.74
N TYR A 114 6.63 -14.49 -10.51
CA TYR A 114 5.61 -15.56 -10.54
C TYR A 114 6.01 -16.81 -11.33
N LYS A 115 7.20 -16.83 -11.93
CA LYS A 115 7.77 -18.09 -12.46
C LYS A 115 8.19 -19.06 -11.36
N GLU A 116 8.60 -18.54 -10.21
CA GLU A 116 9.18 -19.33 -9.13
C GLU A 116 8.42 -19.20 -7.80
N ASN A 117 7.49 -18.24 -7.70
CA ASN A 117 6.79 -17.95 -6.46
C ASN A 117 5.28 -17.88 -6.70
N GLU A 118 4.50 -18.42 -5.77
CA GLU A 118 3.04 -18.41 -5.84
C GLU A 118 2.41 -17.13 -5.31
N SER A 119 3.16 -16.29 -4.63
CA SER A 119 2.67 -15.06 -3.98
C SER A 119 3.73 -13.99 -3.95
N LEU A 120 3.31 -12.74 -4.18
CA LEU A 120 4.19 -11.57 -4.08
C LEU A 120 4.67 -11.31 -2.64
N GLU A 121 4.03 -11.91 -1.64
CA GLU A 121 4.44 -11.86 -0.24
C GLU A 121 5.92 -12.24 -0.06
N SER A 122 6.38 -13.26 -0.79
CA SER A 122 7.77 -13.75 -0.68
C SER A 122 8.82 -12.72 -1.12
N ALA A 123 8.45 -11.75 -1.98
CA ALA A 123 9.34 -10.67 -2.38
C ALA A 123 9.63 -9.68 -1.24
N PHE A 124 8.79 -9.66 -0.21
CA PHE A 124 9.00 -8.87 1.01
C PHE A 124 9.62 -9.73 2.11
N THR A 125 9.05 -10.89 2.38
CA THR A 125 9.42 -11.73 3.53
C THR A 125 10.82 -12.34 3.44
N LYS A 126 11.37 -12.54 2.25
CA LYS A 126 12.76 -12.97 2.09
C LYS A 126 13.79 -11.99 2.68
N GLY A 127 13.43 -10.72 2.83
CA GLY A 127 14.25 -9.71 3.51
C GLY A 127 13.99 -9.58 5.00
N MET A 128 12.99 -10.29 5.54
CA MET A 128 12.56 -10.16 6.93
C MET A 128 13.01 -11.33 7.80
N ASN A 129 13.25 -11.04 9.09
CA ASN A 129 13.43 -12.03 10.14
C ASN A 129 12.17 -12.12 10.99
N ARG A 130 11.95 -13.26 11.65
CA ARG A 130 10.77 -13.48 12.52
C ARG A 130 10.67 -12.48 13.68
N ASN A 131 11.79 -11.92 14.12
CA ASN A 131 11.89 -11.00 15.24
C ASN A 131 11.85 -9.53 14.83
N ASP A 132 11.74 -9.23 13.53
CA ASP A 132 11.66 -7.84 13.06
C ASP A 132 10.41 -7.17 13.64
N GLN A 133 10.61 -5.98 14.19
CA GLN A 133 9.55 -5.22 14.87
C GLN A 133 8.62 -4.51 13.88
N ASP A 134 9.09 -4.35 12.63
CA ASP A 134 8.36 -3.74 11.54
C ASP A 134 8.82 -4.26 10.18
N VAL A 135 8.20 -3.75 9.10
CA VAL A 135 8.43 -4.15 7.71
C VAL A 135 9.59 -3.43 7.02
N GLU A 136 10.45 -2.71 7.74
CA GLU A 136 11.53 -1.93 7.13
C GLU A 136 12.43 -2.77 6.24
N GLN A 137 12.91 -3.90 6.75
CA GLN A 137 13.80 -4.79 6.00
C GLN A 137 13.09 -5.43 4.80
N GLY A 138 11.81 -5.77 4.95
CA GLY A 138 10.99 -6.28 3.85
C GLY A 138 10.82 -5.26 2.71
N LEU A 139 10.59 -4.00 3.03
CA LEU A 139 10.48 -2.91 2.06
C LEU A 139 11.81 -2.62 1.36
N ASN A 140 12.92 -2.64 2.10
CA ASN A 140 14.26 -2.47 1.54
C ASN A 140 14.60 -3.62 0.59
N HIS A 141 14.33 -4.86 1.01
CA HIS A 141 14.53 -6.06 0.19
C HIS A 141 13.65 -6.01 -1.08
N PHE A 142 12.37 -5.68 -0.95
CA PHE A 142 11.47 -5.57 -2.09
C PHE A 142 11.98 -4.55 -3.12
N HIS A 143 12.47 -3.39 -2.66
CA HIS A 143 13.07 -2.41 -3.55
C HIS A 143 14.27 -2.99 -4.30
N ASP A 144 15.22 -3.62 -3.60
CA ASP A 144 16.42 -4.18 -4.23
C ASP A 144 16.09 -5.32 -5.19
N TYR A 145 15.18 -6.21 -4.78
CA TYR A 145 14.65 -7.28 -5.62
C TYR A 145 13.98 -6.75 -6.89
N PHE A 146 13.15 -5.70 -6.74
CA PHE A 146 12.43 -5.11 -7.87
C PHE A 146 13.35 -4.52 -8.94
N PHE A 147 14.55 -4.10 -8.55
CA PHE A 147 15.57 -3.51 -9.44
C PHE A 147 16.79 -4.41 -9.64
N SER A 148 16.70 -5.70 -9.30
CA SER A 148 17.79 -6.67 -9.48
C SER A 148 17.95 -7.17 -10.91
N LEU A 149 16.90 -7.07 -11.74
CA LEU A 149 16.96 -7.48 -13.14
C LEU A 149 17.86 -6.55 -13.94
N GLU A 150 18.63 -7.13 -14.86
CA GLU A 150 19.43 -6.39 -15.82
C GLU A 150 18.59 -5.34 -16.56
N ASP A 151 19.18 -4.21 -16.91
CA ASP A 151 18.53 -3.08 -17.60
C ASP A 151 17.33 -2.45 -16.85
N SER A 152 17.32 -2.55 -15.53
CA SER A 152 16.27 -1.91 -14.70
C SER A 152 16.32 -0.39 -14.84
N PRO A 153 15.24 0.27 -15.29
CA PRO A 153 15.28 1.71 -15.58
C PRO A 153 15.42 2.54 -14.29
N ILE A 154 16.45 3.38 -14.21
CA ILE A 154 16.71 4.25 -13.04
C ILE A 154 15.49 5.11 -12.70
N ARG A 155 14.80 5.64 -13.71
CA ARG A 155 13.61 6.49 -13.53
C ARG A 155 12.45 5.80 -12.82
N THR A 156 12.37 4.48 -12.86
CA THR A 156 11.29 3.69 -12.26
C THR A 156 11.44 3.59 -10.74
N ARG A 157 12.66 3.80 -10.19
CA ARG A 157 12.96 3.70 -8.74
C ARG A 157 12.05 4.57 -7.87
N LYS A 158 11.61 5.73 -8.35
CA LYS A 158 10.69 6.63 -7.62
C LYS A 158 9.29 6.02 -7.39
N HIS A 159 8.93 4.96 -8.11
CA HIS A 159 7.61 4.32 -7.98
C HIS A 159 7.62 3.19 -6.94
N ILE A 160 8.78 2.63 -6.64
CA ILE A 160 9.01 1.66 -5.55
C ILE A 160 10.02 2.27 -4.56
N PRO A 161 9.58 3.20 -3.69
CA PRO A 161 10.46 3.81 -2.70
C PRO A 161 10.89 2.81 -1.63
N ALA A 162 11.98 3.13 -0.90
CA ALA A 162 12.50 2.32 0.18
C ALA A 162 12.77 3.15 1.43
N PRO A 163 12.64 2.56 2.64
CA PRO A 163 13.01 3.21 3.90
C PRO A 163 14.46 3.70 3.95
N LYS A 164 15.40 2.92 3.42
CA LYS A 164 16.83 3.28 3.33
C LYS A 164 17.08 4.59 2.56
N ASN A 165 16.14 5.02 1.73
CA ASN A 165 16.15 6.30 1.03
C ASN A 165 15.35 7.39 1.79
N ASN A 166 15.06 7.16 3.07
CA ASN A 166 14.30 8.04 3.95
C ASN A 166 12.89 8.38 3.43
N SER A 167 12.29 7.52 2.63
CA SER A 167 10.89 7.67 2.19
C SER A 167 9.94 7.12 3.24
N SER A 168 8.79 7.77 3.48
CA SER A 168 7.71 7.22 4.30
C SER A 168 7.09 5.94 3.71
N CYS A 169 7.41 5.59 2.48
CA CYS A 169 6.89 4.42 1.76
C CYS A 169 5.36 4.30 1.79
N LYS A 170 4.63 5.42 1.89
CA LYS A 170 3.17 5.48 2.08
C LYS A 170 2.41 4.48 1.21
N ARG A 171 2.72 4.43 -0.09
CA ARG A 171 2.00 3.59 -1.05
C ARG A 171 2.25 2.10 -0.84
N LEU A 172 3.48 1.72 -0.52
CA LEU A 172 3.82 0.33 -0.20
C LEU A 172 3.27 -0.09 1.17
N ASN A 173 3.31 0.79 2.18
CA ASN A 173 2.68 0.54 3.48
C ASN A 173 1.15 0.37 3.34
N MET A 174 0.52 1.14 2.46
CA MET A 174 -0.91 0.98 2.14
C MET A 174 -1.17 -0.38 1.46
N PHE A 175 -0.34 -0.79 0.52
CA PHE A 175 -0.42 -2.10 -0.12
C PHE A 175 -0.24 -3.24 0.90
N LEU A 176 0.78 -3.14 1.77
CA LEU A 176 1.00 -4.13 2.84
C LEU A 176 -0.20 -4.21 3.79
N ARG A 177 -0.78 -3.05 4.17
CA ARG A 177 -2.01 -3.04 4.99
C ARG A 177 -3.11 -3.85 4.31
N TRP A 178 -3.40 -3.59 3.03
CA TRP A 178 -4.43 -4.30 2.29
C TRP A 178 -4.21 -5.81 2.25
N MET A 179 -2.96 -6.25 2.04
CA MET A 179 -2.65 -7.68 1.88
C MET A 179 -2.60 -8.44 3.22
N VAL A 180 -2.18 -7.79 4.30
CA VAL A 180 -1.86 -8.45 5.59
C VAL A 180 -3.02 -8.41 6.59
N ARG A 181 -3.71 -7.26 6.72
CA ARG A 181 -4.75 -7.13 7.72
C ARG A 181 -5.98 -7.95 7.34
N GLU A 182 -6.46 -8.72 8.31
CA GLU A 182 -7.73 -9.42 8.24
C GLU A 182 -8.68 -8.80 9.27
N GLU A 183 -9.82 -8.33 8.81
CA GLU A 183 -10.78 -7.66 9.68
C GLU A 183 -12.23 -7.93 9.21
N GLY A 184 -13.19 -7.77 10.13
CA GLY A 184 -14.58 -8.23 9.90
C GLY A 184 -15.40 -7.42 8.91
N SER A 185 -14.97 -6.21 8.49
CA SER A 185 -15.69 -5.38 7.51
C SER A 185 -15.34 -5.72 6.07
N GLY A 186 -14.29 -6.52 5.84
CA GLY A 186 -13.88 -6.97 4.52
C GLY A 186 -13.28 -5.86 3.65
N ILE A 187 -12.70 -4.82 4.23
CA ILE A 187 -11.97 -3.77 3.49
C ILE A 187 -10.61 -4.30 3.07
N ASP A 188 -9.80 -4.75 4.03
CA ASP A 188 -8.49 -5.34 3.79
C ASP A 188 -8.65 -6.85 3.52
N PHE A 189 -7.74 -7.45 2.75
CA PHE A 189 -7.90 -8.82 2.24
C PHE A 189 -7.38 -9.91 3.20
N GLY A 190 -6.35 -9.62 3.99
CA GLY A 190 -5.76 -10.59 4.91
C GLY A 190 -5.23 -11.87 4.25
N ILE A 191 -4.79 -11.79 3.00
CA ILE A 191 -4.34 -12.95 2.21
C ILE A 191 -2.85 -13.28 2.42
N TRP A 192 -2.08 -12.40 3.06
CA TRP A 192 -0.70 -12.63 3.47
C TRP A 192 -0.62 -13.02 4.93
N LYS A 193 0.12 -14.06 5.26
CA LYS A 193 0.16 -14.66 6.61
C LYS A 193 1.55 -14.67 7.24
N ASN A 194 2.60 -14.41 6.46
CA ASN A 194 3.98 -14.40 6.96
C ASN A 194 4.40 -13.05 7.53
N ILE A 195 3.69 -11.97 7.18
CA ILE A 195 3.79 -10.66 7.80
C ILE A 195 2.63 -10.50 8.77
N GLN A 196 2.91 -10.01 9.98
CA GLN A 196 1.89 -9.86 11.02
C GLN A 196 1.38 -8.40 11.08
N PRO A 197 0.10 -8.16 11.44
CA PRO A 197 -0.45 -6.80 11.53
C PRO A 197 0.35 -5.87 12.46
N HIS A 198 0.93 -6.38 13.55
CA HIS A 198 1.75 -5.58 14.46
C HIS A 198 3.10 -5.13 13.87
N GLN A 199 3.56 -5.76 12.77
CA GLN A 199 4.78 -5.38 12.06
C GLN A 199 4.51 -4.28 11.00
N LEU A 200 3.26 -4.01 10.65
CA LEU A 200 2.92 -2.99 9.67
C LEU A 200 3.29 -1.59 10.15
N VAL A 201 3.64 -0.73 9.19
CA VAL A 201 3.90 0.69 9.44
C VAL A 201 2.77 1.52 8.82
N CYS A 202 2.27 2.49 9.59
CA CYS A 202 1.15 3.32 9.18
C CYS A 202 1.47 4.10 7.88
N PRO A 203 0.61 4.01 6.85
CA PRO A 203 0.75 4.80 5.64
C PRO A 203 0.70 6.30 5.95
N LEU A 204 1.83 6.98 5.85
CA LEU A 204 1.95 8.39 6.21
C LEU A 204 1.91 9.28 4.98
N ASP A 205 0.83 10.04 4.81
CA ASP A 205 0.71 11.12 3.84
C ASP A 205 0.41 12.46 4.53
N VAL A 206 0.20 13.51 3.73
CA VAL A 206 -0.07 14.86 4.25
C VAL A 206 -1.37 14.97 5.05
N HIS A 207 -2.39 14.16 4.72
CA HIS A 207 -3.67 14.14 5.45
C HIS A 207 -3.52 13.42 6.78
N VAL A 208 -2.91 12.23 6.76
CA VAL A 208 -2.62 11.44 7.96
C VAL A 208 -1.70 12.21 8.89
N LEU A 209 -0.62 12.82 8.36
CA LEU A 209 0.32 13.63 9.14
C LEU A 209 -0.38 14.79 9.85
N ARG A 210 -1.23 15.53 9.14
CA ARG A 210 -2.00 16.65 9.71
C ARG A 210 -2.90 16.17 10.85
N VAL A 211 -3.70 15.13 10.62
CA VAL A 211 -4.62 14.59 11.62
C VAL A 211 -3.86 14.02 12.83
N ALA A 212 -2.77 13.31 12.60
CA ALA A 212 -1.94 12.78 13.68
C ALA A 212 -1.39 13.87 14.60
N ARG A 213 -1.01 15.03 14.03
CA ARG A 213 -0.60 16.22 14.80
C ARG A 213 -1.77 16.87 15.54
N GLU A 214 -2.93 17.04 14.89
CA GLU A 214 -4.16 17.57 15.51
C GLU A 214 -4.57 16.72 16.74
N LEU A 215 -4.44 15.41 16.64
CA LEU A 215 -4.69 14.47 17.72
C LEU A 215 -3.51 14.32 18.72
N ARG A 216 -2.43 15.08 18.51
CA ARG A 216 -1.20 15.04 19.34
C ARG A 216 -0.58 13.65 19.48
N LEU A 217 -0.70 12.83 18.44
CA LEU A 217 -0.01 11.54 18.34
C LEU A 217 1.48 11.74 18.04
N ILE A 218 1.79 12.76 17.24
CA ILE A 218 3.16 13.18 16.89
C ILE A 218 3.21 14.71 16.75
N GLU A 219 4.41 15.28 16.88
CA GLU A 219 4.65 16.72 16.72
C GLU A 219 5.44 17.08 15.46
N VAL A 220 6.00 16.07 14.78
CA VAL A 220 6.88 16.24 13.61
C VAL A 220 6.08 16.68 12.38
N GLU A 221 6.69 17.54 11.54
CA GLU A 221 6.07 18.08 10.33
C GLU A 221 6.50 17.39 9.04
N LYS A 222 7.61 16.63 9.08
CA LYS A 222 8.19 15.98 7.90
C LYS A 222 7.58 14.60 7.69
N SER A 223 7.17 14.31 6.44
CA SER A 223 6.70 12.99 6.05
C SER A 223 7.87 12.14 5.53
N ASP A 224 8.53 11.42 6.43
CA ASP A 224 9.61 10.50 6.12
C ASP A 224 9.45 9.17 6.89
N TRP A 225 10.39 8.23 6.73
CA TRP A 225 10.33 6.92 7.38
C TRP A 225 10.30 7.02 8.90
N LYS A 226 11.19 7.84 9.46
CA LYS A 226 11.27 8.04 10.90
C LYS A 226 9.93 8.53 11.49
N THR A 227 9.28 9.44 10.80
CA THR A 227 7.97 9.96 11.23
C THR A 227 6.88 8.91 11.11
N ALA A 228 6.92 8.06 10.06
CA ALA A 228 5.99 6.93 9.93
C ALA A 228 6.15 5.92 11.10
N LEU A 229 7.38 5.63 11.50
CA LEU A 229 7.66 4.80 12.68
C LEU A 229 7.18 5.44 13.98
N LEU A 230 7.42 6.75 14.18
CA LEU A 230 6.94 7.47 15.37
C LEU A 230 5.41 7.43 15.47
N LEU A 231 4.71 7.68 14.37
CA LEU A 231 3.25 7.55 14.34
C LEU A 231 2.82 6.12 14.66
N THR A 232 3.44 5.13 14.04
CA THR A 232 3.11 3.72 14.27
C THR A 232 3.33 3.34 15.74
N GLN A 233 4.41 3.81 16.36
CA GLN A 233 4.66 3.58 17.79
C GLN A 233 3.59 4.22 18.68
N ALA A 234 3.13 5.43 18.36
CA ALA A 234 2.02 6.07 19.08
C ALA A 234 0.72 5.25 18.94
N LEU A 235 0.46 4.69 17.77
CA LEU A 235 -0.70 3.81 17.54
C LEU A 235 -0.55 2.44 18.24
N LYS A 236 0.67 1.87 18.31
CA LYS A 236 0.97 0.65 19.08
C LYS A 236 0.68 0.81 20.58
N ASN A 237 0.84 1.99 21.13
CA ASN A 237 0.46 2.28 22.53
C ASN A 237 -1.06 2.19 22.76
N ILE A 238 -1.86 2.29 21.70
CA ILE A 238 -3.32 2.19 21.73
C ILE A 238 -3.79 0.77 21.41
N ASP A 239 -3.22 0.17 20.37
CA ASP A 239 -3.43 -1.22 19.98
C ASP A 239 -2.12 -1.84 19.49
N PRO A 240 -1.43 -2.62 20.32
CA PRO A 240 -0.14 -3.21 19.97
C PRO A 240 -0.24 -4.32 18.91
N MET A 241 -1.40 -4.96 18.76
CA MET A 241 -1.58 -6.09 17.85
C MET A 241 -1.96 -5.67 16.43
N ASP A 242 -2.70 -4.55 16.29
CA ASP A 242 -3.13 -4.02 14.99
C ASP A 242 -3.12 -2.48 14.99
N PRO A 243 -1.95 -1.85 15.09
CA PRO A 243 -1.84 -0.39 15.16
C PRO A 243 -2.32 0.29 13.88
N VAL A 244 -2.14 -0.36 12.73
CA VAL A 244 -2.38 0.24 11.41
C VAL A 244 -3.87 0.27 11.04
N LYS A 245 -4.75 -0.39 11.81
CA LYS A 245 -6.20 -0.23 11.65
C LYS A 245 -6.64 1.23 11.75
N PHE A 246 -5.95 2.03 12.54
CA PHE A 246 -6.26 3.45 12.72
C PHE A 246 -5.88 4.34 11.52
N ASP A 247 -5.17 3.81 10.50
CA ASP A 247 -4.97 4.51 9.24
C ASP A 247 -6.32 4.89 8.59
N ILE A 248 -7.30 3.97 8.59
CA ILE A 248 -8.65 4.24 8.09
C ILE A 248 -9.31 5.41 8.83
N ALA A 249 -9.12 5.49 10.15
CA ALA A 249 -9.63 6.59 10.98
C ALA A 249 -8.96 7.91 10.64
N LEU A 250 -7.62 7.93 10.62
CA LEU A 250 -6.83 9.13 10.36
C LEU A 250 -7.06 9.67 8.95
N PHE A 251 -7.05 8.78 7.97
CA PHE A 251 -7.27 9.13 6.58
C PHE A 251 -8.72 9.58 6.32
N GLY A 252 -9.70 8.81 6.81
CA GLY A 252 -11.11 9.15 6.69
C GLY A 252 -11.44 10.53 7.27
N TRP A 253 -10.95 10.82 8.46
CA TRP A 253 -11.06 12.16 9.06
C TRP A 253 -10.36 13.22 8.21
N GLY A 254 -9.15 12.93 7.71
CA GLY A 254 -8.35 13.86 6.94
C GLY A 254 -8.97 14.30 5.62
N VAL A 255 -9.82 13.47 5.01
CA VAL A 255 -10.42 13.72 3.68
C VAL A 255 -11.90 14.10 3.74
N SER A 256 -12.62 13.77 4.83
CA SER A 256 -14.07 14.03 4.94
C SER A 256 -14.42 15.49 5.21
N GLY A 257 -13.42 16.39 5.34
CA GLY A 257 -13.67 17.76 5.78
C GLY A 257 -14.38 17.74 7.15
N ARG A 258 -13.80 18.32 8.18
CA ARG A 258 -14.30 18.23 9.56
C ARG A 258 -15.84 18.28 9.63
N PRO A 259 -16.52 17.29 10.18
CA PRO A 259 -17.78 17.56 10.85
C PRO A 259 -17.41 18.14 12.22
N TYR A 260 -17.94 19.27 12.53
CA TYR A 260 -17.91 19.90 13.84
C TYR A 260 -18.51 18.99 14.90
#